data_6a21dbb25949dcbb0fcb1955e9a159f0
#
_entry.id   6a21dbb25949dcbb0fcb1955e9a159f0
#
_cell.length_a   1.000
_cell.length_b   1.000
_cell.length_c   1.000
_cell.angle_alpha   90.00
_cell.angle_beta   90.00
_cell.angle_gamma   90.00
#
_symmetry.space_group_name_H-M   'P 1'
#
loop_
_entity.id
_entity.type
_entity.pdbx_description
1 polymer ?
#
loop_
_entity_poly.entity_id
_entity_poly.type
_entity_poly.pdbx_seq_one_letter_code
_entity_poly.pdbx_strand_id
1 'polypeptide(L)'
;IDEGFWADIETGEVSVTRNYRPLKALKYIKQEDSCFSLLKVPLLLYYPGEGNRRIRWDTASFAEPENRDRKALMAKAQTDFTAAVKQAKGQLKNTLSDDFCAVLLAFSRIGRIPEEGKEGAWRYAAEDRAGNRIELRDRKGEGWEPCTAVLDVISDSSLLQNQVLFGFLYYDEDDRSVCLHPRSIVTEKEIVRLLY
;
A
#
# COMPACT_ATOMS: atom_id res chain seq x y z
N ILE A 1 -17.94 -4.75 2.35
CA ILE A 1 -17.41 -3.36 2.50
C ILE A 1 -16.48 -3.13 1.34
N ASP A 2 -16.66 -2.00 0.61
CA ASP A 2 -15.66 -1.60 -0.39
C ASP A 2 -14.76 -0.57 0.25
N GLU A 3 -13.48 -0.81 0.21
CA GLU A 3 -12.45 0.10 0.70
C GLU A 3 -11.68 0.70 -0.46
N GLY A 4 -11.54 2.03 -0.46
CA GLY A 4 -10.69 2.76 -1.39
C GLY A 4 -9.58 3.46 -0.62
N PHE A 5 -8.32 3.27 -1.05
CA PHE A 5 -7.17 3.94 -0.46
C PHE A 5 -6.73 5.10 -1.34
N TRP A 6 -6.54 6.25 -0.73
CA TRP A 6 -6.28 7.52 -1.40
C TRP A 6 -5.03 8.15 -0.82
N ALA A 7 -4.03 8.33 -1.65
CA ALA A 7 -2.81 9.01 -1.25
C ALA A 7 -2.88 10.49 -1.63
N ASP A 8 -2.68 11.35 -0.66
CA ASP A 8 -2.60 12.78 -0.87
C ASP A 8 -1.26 13.13 -1.53
N ILE A 9 -1.29 13.78 -2.69
CA ILE A 9 -0.08 14.12 -3.46
C ILE A 9 0.73 15.25 -2.83
N GLU A 10 0.16 16.02 -1.91
CA GLU A 10 0.85 17.12 -1.23
C GLU A 10 1.53 16.66 0.06
N THR A 11 0.93 15.70 0.77
CA THR A 11 1.42 15.24 2.08
C THR A 11 2.01 13.84 2.06
N GLY A 12 1.59 12.97 1.12
CA GLY A 12 1.92 11.55 1.09
C GLY A 12 1.09 10.70 2.07
N GLU A 13 0.16 11.32 2.81
CA GLU A 13 -0.71 10.63 3.75
C GLU A 13 -1.70 9.75 3.00
N VAL A 14 -1.88 8.50 3.46
CA VAL A 14 -2.86 7.58 2.89
C VAL A 14 -4.10 7.56 3.76
N SER A 15 -5.23 7.85 3.15
CA SER A 15 -6.55 7.83 3.77
C SER A 15 -7.44 6.76 3.16
N VAL A 16 -8.53 6.40 3.84
CA VAL A 16 -9.44 5.33 3.41
C VAL A 16 -10.87 5.83 3.28
N THR A 17 -11.54 5.43 2.20
CA THR A 17 -13.01 5.50 2.11
C THR A 17 -13.59 4.12 2.37
N ARG A 18 -14.72 4.05 3.09
CA ARG A 18 -15.43 2.80 3.38
C ARG A 18 -16.89 2.92 2.98
N ASN A 19 -17.29 2.16 1.99
CA ASN A 19 -18.66 2.10 1.52
C ASN A 19 -19.32 0.78 1.94
N TYR A 20 -20.36 0.88 2.75
CA TYR A 20 -21.15 -0.26 3.17
C TYR A 20 -22.22 -0.53 2.11
N ARG A 21 -22.09 -1.61 1.35
CA ARG A 21 -23.11 -1.99 0.35
C ARG A 21 -24.02 -3.06 0.93
N PRO A 22 -25.34 -2.90 0.84
CA PRO A 22 -26.27 -3.97 1.21
C PRO A 22 -26.08 -5.20 0.33
N LEU A 23 -26.14 -6.40 0.89
CA LEU A 23 -25.97 -7.67 0.15
C LEU A 23 -26.87 -7.77 -1.10
N LYS A 24 -28.08 -7.18 -1.03
CA LYS A 24 -29.01 -7.14 -2.18
C LYS A 24 -28.49 -6.29 -3.35
N ALA A 25 -27.62 -5.31 -3.09
CA ALA A 25 -27.07 -4.43 -4.12
C ALA A 25 -25.87 -5.07 -4.86
N LEU A 26 -25.21 -6.07 -4.29
CA LEU A 26 -24.06 -6.76 -4.89
C LEU A 26 -24.36 -7.41 -6.25
N LYS A 27 -25.62 -7.78 -6.49
CA LYS A 27 -26.04 -8.37 -7.78
C LYS A 27 -26.04 -7.38 -8.95
N TYR A 28 -26.07 -6.08 -8.67
CA TYR A 28 -26.24 -5.02 -9.68
C TYR A 28 -25.03 -4.12 -9.81
N ILE A 29 -24.07 -4.25 -8.93
CA ILE A 29 -22.88 -3.39 -8.91
C ILE A 29 -21.70 -4.24 -9.33
N LYS A 30 -21.10 -3.89 -10.46
CA LYS A 30 -19.81 -4.46 -10.88
C LYS A 30 -18.78 -4.14 -9.81
N GLN A 31 -17.95 -5.12 -9.48
CA GLN A 31 -16.77 -4.89 -8.66
C GLN A 31 -15.89 -3.91 -9.45
N GLU A 32 -15.73 -2.70 -8.92
CA GLU A 32 -14.86 -1.72 -9.54
C GLU A 32 -13.42 -2.14 -9.29
N ASP A 33 -12.68 -2.28 -10.37
CA ASP A 33 -11.24 -2.47 -10.29
C ASP A 33 -10.58 -1.24 -9.66
N SER A 34 -9.40 -1.44 -9.07
CA SER A 34 -8.59 -0.32 -8.58
C SER A 34 -8.37 0.68 -9.72
N CYS A 35 -8.76 1.92 -9.51
CA CYS A 35 -8.45 3.01 -10.42
C CYS A 35 -7.24 3.79 -9.88
N PHE A 36 -6.36 4.20 -10.79
CA PHE A 36 -5.21 5.04 -10.44
C PHE A 36 -5.42 6.49 -10.94
N SER A 37 -6.66 6.96 -10.83
CA SER A 37 -7.04 8.31 -11.24
C SER A 37 -6.66 9.34 -10.18
N LEU A 38 -6.38 10.56 -10.65
CA LEU A 38 -6.25 11.72 -9.80
C LEU A 38 -7.64 12.18 -9.37
N LEU A 39 -7.89 12.21 -8.07
CA LEU A 39 -9.12 12.69 -7.48
C LEU A 39 -8.95 14.17 -7.06
N LYS A 40 -9.84 15.04 -7.55
CA LYS A 40 -9.92 16.44 -7.13
C LYS A 40 -11.19 16.65 -6.33
N VAL A 41 -11.01 17.04 -5.06
CA VAL A 41 -12.10 17.18 -4.08
C VAL A 41 -12.11 18.62 -3.58
N PRO A 42 -13.21 19.38 -3.79
CA PRO A 42 -13.30 20.76 -3.29
C PRO A 42 -13.34 20.85 -1.76
N LEU A 43 -13.94 19.85 -1.12
CA LEU A 43 -14.06 19.77 0.33
C LEU A 43 -13.86 18.30 0.76
N LEU A 44 -12.79 18.05 1.51
CA LEU A 44 -12.48 16.76 2.07
C LEU A 44 -12.84 16.75 3.57
N LEU A 45 -13.63 15.79 3.98
CA LEU A 45 -14.04 15.61 5.36
C LEU A 45 -13.28 14.42 5.97
N TYR A 46 -12.70 14.64 7.15
CA TYR A 46 -11.99 13.62 7.91
C TYR A 46 -12.83 13.15 9.08
N TYR A 47 -12.89 11.83 9.27
CA TYR A 47 -13.42 11.27 10.50
C TYR A 47 -12.34 11.29 11.59
N PRO A 48 -12.73 11.46 12.87
CA PRO A 48 -11.78 11.34 13.98
C PRO A 48 -11.19 9.92 14.01
N GLY A 49 -9.92 9.83 14.39
CA GLY A 49 -9.18 8.57 14.51
C GLY A 49 -7.73 8.71 14.07
N GLU A 50 -6.94 7.72 14.43
CA GLU A 50 -5.53 7.59 14.05
C GLU A 50 -5.38 6.42 13.05
N GLY A 51 -4.25 6.39 12.34
CA GLY A 51 -3.91 5.33 11.41
C GLY A 51 -4.52 5.52 10.03
N ASN A 52 -5.18 4.52 9.48
CA ASN A 52 -5.87 4.62 8.19
C ASN A 52 -7.04 5.58 8.32
N ARG A 53 -6.76 6.89 8.27
CA ARG A 53 -7.76 7.92 8.53
C ARG A 53 -8.89 7.83 7.52
N ARG A 54 -10.11 7.68 8.00
CA ARG A 54 -11.29 7.62 7.14
C ARG A 54 -11.64 9.01 6.61
N ILE A 55 -11.90 9.08 5.32
CA ILE A 55 -12.30 10.30 4.61
C ILE A 55 -13.63 10.13 3.89
N ARG A 56 -14.25 11.26 3.59
CA ARG A 56 -15.48 11.35 2.81
C ARG A 56 -15.51 12.66 2.04
N TRP A 57 -16.16 12.67 0.90
CA TRP A 57 -16.51 13.84 0.11
C TRP A 57 -17.91 13.69 -0.47
N ASP A 58 -18.53 14.80 -0.83
CA ASP A 58 -19.84 14.81 -1.46
C ASP A 58 -19.73 14.93 -2.99
N THR A 59 -18.76 15.75 -3.44
CA THR A 59 -18.48 15.96 -4.87
C THR A 59 -17.01 15.78 -5.17
N ALA A 60 -16.72 15.16 -6.30
CA ALA A 60 -15.36 14.95 -6.77
C ALA A 60 -15.31 14.96 -8.29
N SER A 61 -14.17 15.26 -8.86
CA SER A 61 -13.86 15.03 -10.26
C SER A 61 -12.63 14.15 -10.40
N PHE A 62 -12.64 13.29 -11.41
CA PHE A 62 -11.55 12.39 -11.72
C PHE A 62 -10.79 12.91 -12.94
N ALA A 63 -9.49 12.74 -12.94
CA ALA A 63 -8.61 13.04 -14.05
C ALA A 63 -7.52 11.98 -14.16
N GLU A 64 -6.95 11.83 -15.33
CA GLU A 64 -5.75 11.00 -15.50
C GLU A 64 -4.55 11.68 -14.82
N PRO A 65 -3.78 10.96 -13.99
CA PRO A 65 -2.60 11.53 -13.34
C PRO A 65 -1.49 11.75 -14.38
N GLU A 66 -0.90 12.92 -14.36
CA GLU A 66 0.28 13.24 -15.16
C GLU A 66 1.56 12.77 -14.45
N ASN A 67 2.69 12.77 -15.19
CA ASN A 67 3.99 12.44 -14.60
C ASN A 67 4.36 13.33 -13.42
N ARG A 68 3.97 14.62 -13.48
CA ARG A 68 4.21 15.57 -12.38
C ARG A 68 3.49 15.18 -11.08
N ASP A 69 2.27 14.64 -11.19
CA ASP A 69 1.46 14.24 -10.03
C ASP A 69 2.07 13.00 -9.37
N ARG A 70 2.51 12.03 -10.17
CA ARG A 70 3.22 10.85 -9.67
C ARG A 70 4.56 11.22 -9.02
N LYS A 71 5.34 12.14 -9.64
CA LYS A 71 6.58 12.64 -9.04
C LYS A 71 6.35 13.35 -7.72
N ALA A 72 5.29 14.17 -7.63
CA ALA A 72 4.92 14.84 -6.39
C ALA A 72 4.59 13.82 -5.30
N LEU A 73 3.79 12.78 -5.60
CA LEU A 73 3.47 11.71 -4.67
C LEU A 73 4.73 10.93 -4.24
N MET A 74 5.59 10.56 -5.18
CA MET A 74 6.84 9.83 -4.89
C MET A 74 7.76 10.63 -3.96
N ALA A 75 7.81 11.96 -4.12
CA ALA A 75 8.62 12.83 -3.27
C ALA A 75 8.11 12.91 -1.81
N LYS A 76 6.88 12.47 -1.56
CA LYS A 76 6.25 12.47 -0.23
C LYS A 76 6.25 11.10 0.44
N ALA A 77 6.70 10.06 -0.26
CA ALA A 77 6.79 8.72 0.31
C ALA A 77 7.79 8.68 1.49
N GLN A 78 7.49 7.86 2.48
CA GLN A 78 8.37 7.67 3.65
C GLN A 78 9.66 6.97 3.21
N THR A 79 10.80 7.52 3.61
CA THR A 79 12.14 7.04 3.21
C THR A 79 12.85 6.24 4.31
N ASP A 80 12.37 6.33 5.55
CA ASP A 80 12.92 5.61 6.72
C ASP A 80 11.98 4.47 7.11
N PHE A 81 12.36 3.25 6.78
CA PHE A 81 11.57 2.06 7.07
C PHE A 81 11.47 1.77 8.58
N THR A 82 12.51 2.11 9.34
CA THR A 82 12.49 1.94 10.80
C THR A 82 11.44 2.85 11.45
N ALA A 83 11.39 4.12 11.01
CA ALA A 83 10.39 5.06 11.48
C ALA A 83 8.97 4.63 11.06
N ALA A 84 8.78 4.20 9.82
CA ALA A 84 7.50 3.70 9.32
C ALA A 84 6.98 2.49 10.12
N VAL A 85 7.84 1.50 10.37
CA VAL A 85 7.49 0.32 11.18
C VAL A 85 7.19 0.69 12.63
N LYS A 86 7.94 1.64 13.21
CA LYS A 86 7.69 2.12 14.58
C LYS A 86 6.32 2.79 14.69
N GLN A 87 5.95 3.63 13.72
CA GLN A 87 4.65 4.28 13.66
C GLN A 87 3.53 3.24 13.49
N ALA A 88 3.69 2.29 12.55
CA ALA A 88 2.73 1.21 12.34
C ALA A 88 2.52 0.36 13.60
N LYS A 89 3.59 -0.01 14.33
CA LYS A 89 3.48 -0.72 15.61
C LYS A 89 2.66 0.03 16.65
N GLY A 90 2.71 1.36 16.66
CA GLY A 90 1.86 2.18 17.54
C GLY A 90 0.38 2.00 17.22
N GLN A 91 0.03 2.08 15.93
CA GLN A 91 -1.36 1.88 15.45
C GLN A 91 -1.85 0.44 15.65
N LEU A 92 -1.05 -0.56 15.25
CA LEU A 92 -1.41 -1.98 15.32
C LEU A 92 -1.65 -2.49 16.76
N LYS A 93 -1.16 -1.77 17.78
CA LYS A 93 -1.45 -2.07 19.20
C LYS A 93 -2.82 -1.58 19.64
N ASN A 94 -3.43 -0.67 18.90
CA ASN A 94 -4.76 -0.16 19.24
C ASN A 94 -5.83 -1.11 18.68
N THR A 95 -6.50 -1.83 19.56
CA THR A 95 -7.54 -2.82 19.20
C THR A 95 -8.78 -2.22 18.52
N LEU A 96 -8.93 -0.89 18.54
CA LEU A 96 -10.00 -0.17 17.84
C LEU A 96 -9.59 0.30 16.45
N SER A 97 -8.32 0.19 16.09
CA SER A 97 -7.79 0.51 14.77
C SER A 97 -7.80 -0.72 13.86
N ASP A 98 -7.59 -0.47 12.57
CA ASP A 98 -7.35 -1.56 11.62
C ASP A 98 -6.11 -2.35 12.04
N ASP A 99 -6.10 -3.64 11.74
CA ASP A 99 -4.98 -4.55 11.96
C ASP A 99 -3.91 -4.45 10.85
N PHE A 100 -3.94 -3.37 10.09
CA PHE A 100 -2.94 -2.98 9.09
C PHE A 100 -2.84 -1.46 8.96
N CYS A 101 -1.71 -0.99 8.44
CA CYS A 101 -1.44 0.42 8.14
C CYS A 101 -1.13 0.59 6.65
N ALA A 102 -1.92 1.39 5.95
CA ALA A 102 -1.64 1.75 4.56
C ALA A 102 -0.47 2.75 4.51
N VAL A 103 0.53 2.46 3.68
CA VAL A 103 1.77 3.24 3.60
C VAL A 103 2.26 3.42 2.18
N LEU A 104 2.99 4.51 1.95
CA LEU A 104 3.83 4.75 0.78
C LEU A 104 5.29 4.77 1.22
N LEU A 105 6.09 3.80 0.76
CA LEU A 105 7.48 3.62 1.14
C LEU A 105 8.40 3.79 -0.07
N ALA A 106 9.33 4.73 0.00
CA ALA A 106 10.37 4.87 -1.01
C ALA A 106 11.48 3.85 -0.76
N PHE A 107 11.64 2.91 -1.67
CA PHE A 107 12.67 1.88 -1.56
C PHE A 107 13.84 2.13 -2.52
N SER A 108 15.03 1.68 -2.12
CA SER A 108 16.22 1.64 -2.96
C SER A 108 16.22 0.42 -3.86
N ARG A 109 15.79 -0.72 -3.32
CA ARG A 109 15.66 -1.97 -4.09
C ARG A 109 14.64 -2.92 -3.46
N ILE A 110 14.04 -3.76 -4.29
CA ILE A 110 13.34 -4.98 -3.90
C ILE A 110 14.19 -6.16 -4.39
N GLY A 111 14.41 -7.14 -3.53
CA GLY A 111 15.22 -8.32 -3.85
C GLY A 111 14.81 -9.54 -3.04
N ARG A 112 15.38 -10.68 -3.43
CA ARG A 112 15.18 -11.96 -2.76
C ARG A 112 16.15 -12.08 -1.61
N ILE A 113 15.68 -12.55 -0.47
CA ILE A 113 16.48 -12.90 0.70
C ILE A 113 16.29 -14.40 1.01
N PRO A 114 17.33 -15.12 1.44
CA PRO A 114 17.18 -16.52 1.84
C PRO A 114 16.18 -16.67 3.00
N GLU A 115 15.37 -17.71 2.97
CA GLU A 115 14.51 -18.08 4.10
C GLU A 115 15.32 -18.92 5.09
N GLU A 116 15.42 -18.47 6.34
CA GLU A 116 16.17 -19.20 7.36
C GLU A 116 15.57 -20.59 7.61
N GLY A 117 16.43 -21.61 7.66
CA GLY A 117 16.04 -22.98 7.95
C GLY A 117 15.43 -23.76 6.78
N LYS A 118 15.34 -23.17 5.59
CA LYS A 118 14.82 -23.85 4.39
C LYS A 118 15.79 -23.69 3.23
N GLU A 119 16.52 -24.76 2.89
CA GLU A 119 17.47 -24.74 1.79
C GLU A 119 16.75 -24.50 0.46
N GLY A 120 17.24 -23.49 -0.30
CA GLY A 120 16.70 -23.11 -1.60
C GLY A 120 15.41 -22.27 -1.55
N ALA A 121 14.84 -22.01 -0.38
CA ALA A 121 13.70 -21.10 -0.25
C ALA A 121 14.15 -19.64 -0.08
N TRP A 122 13.35 -18.72 -0.60
CA TRP A 122 13.61 -17.30 -0.53
C TRP A 122 12.31 -16.51 -0.32
N ARG A 123 12.45 -15.30 0.17
CA ARG A 123 11.37 -14.33 0.35
C ARG A 123 11.76 -13.03 -0.32
N TYR A 124 10.80 -12.16 -0.59
CA TYR A 124 11.09 -10.80 -1.03
C TYR A 124 11.27 -9.85 0.15
N ALA A 125 12.17 -8.89 -0.01
CA ALA A 125 12.31 -7.75 0.89
C ALA A 125 12.50 -6.46 0.11
N ALA A 126 11.90 -5.39 0.60
CA ALA A 126 12.23 -4.03 0.19
C ALA A 126 13.29 -3.47 1.14
N GLU A 127 14.23 -2.70 0.59
CA GLU A 127 15.32 -2.05 1.33
C GLU A 127 15.25 -0.55 1.11
N ASP A 128 15.40 0.25 2.17
CA ASP A 128 15.54 1.69 2.06
C ASP A 128 16.99 2.11 1.73
N ARG A 129 17.24 3.41 1.60
CA ARG A 129 18.59 3.93 1.29
C ARG A 129 19.58 3.75 2.43
N ALA A 130 19.12 3.56 3.66
CA ALA A 130 19.95 3.31 4.83
C ALA A 130 20.28 1.83 5.02
N GLY A 131 19.69 0.94 4.20
CA GLY A 131 19.87 -0.50 4.28
C GLY A 131 18.90 -1.21 5.22
N ASN A 132 17.90 -0.49 5.77
CA ASN A 132 16.84 -1.13 6.55
C ASN A 132 15.92 -1.92 5.64
N ARG A 133 15.48 -3.09 6.10
CA ARG A 133 14.67 -4.00 5.30
C ARG A 133 13.31 -4.25 5.92
N ILE A 134 12.30 -4.37 5.05
CA ILE A 134 10.97 -4.88 5.40
C ILE A 134 10.68 -6.08 4.51
N GLU A 135 10.29 -7.19 5.10
CA GLU A 135 9.88 -8.37 4.37
C GLU A 135 8.57 -8.10 3.63
N LEU A 136 8.51 -8.47 2.34
CA LEU A 136 7.31 -8.43 1.53
C LEU A 136 6.62 -9.79 1.63
N ARG A 137 5.40 -9.80 2.15
CA ARG A 137 4.67 -11.04 2.39
C ARG A 137 3.19 -10.85 2.12
N ASP A 138 2.59 -11.85 1.48
CA ASP A 138 1.15 -11.88 1.29
C ASP A 138 0.45 -12.11 2.62
N ARG A 139 -0.44 -11.19 2.96
CA ARG A 139 -1.29 -11.35 4.14
C ARG A 139 -2.31 -12.45 3.89
N LYS A 140 -2.50 -13.31 4.88
CA LYS A 140 -3.49 -14.40 4.84
C LYS A 140 -4.86 -13.88 5.27
N GLY A 141 -5.93 -14.46 4.74
CA GLY A 141 -7.30 -14.17 5.14
C GLY A 141 -8.21 -13.84 3.96
N GLU A 142 -9.51 -13.75 4.24
CA GLU A 142 -10.51 -13.41 3.25
C GLU A 142 -10.33 -11.95 2.78
N GLY A 143 -10.39 -11.73 1.47
CA GLY A 143 -10.21 -10.41 0.86
C GLY A 143 -8.74 -9.99 0.62
N TRP A 144 -7.77 -10.85 0.99
CA TRP A 144 -6.34 -10.60 0.72
C TRP A 144 -5.86 -11.47 -0.44
N GLU A 145 -5.57 -10.81 -1.55
CA GLU A 145 -5.08 -11.50 -2.75
C GLU A 145 -3.55 -11.57 -2.74
N PRO A 146 -2.96 -12.68 -3.25
CA PRO A 146 -1.51 -12.80 -3.33
C PRO A 146 -0.93 -11.78 -4.32
N CYS A 147 0.08 -11.03 -3.87
CA CYS A 147 0.72 -9.97 -4.63
C CYS A 147 2.22 -10.22 -4.85
N THR A 148 2.86 -10.97 -3.96
CA THR A 148 4.32 -11.19 -4.03
C THR A 148 4.71 -12.03 -5.23
N ALA A 149 3.86 -12.94 -5.70
CA ALA A 149 4.11 -13.76 -6.88
C ALA A 149 4.26 -12.91 -8.17
N VAL A 150 3.66 -11.72 -8.23
CA VAL A 150 3.80 -10.81 -9.38
C VAL A 150 5.23 -10.29 -9.49
N LEU A 151 5.96 -10.18 -8.38
CA LEU A 151 7.36 -9.75 -8.40
C LEU A 151 8.27 -10.71 -9.17
N ASP A 152 7.89 -12.00 -9.29
CA ASP A 152 8.64 -13.00 -10.05
C ASP A 152 8.55 -12.79 -11.56
N VAL A 153 7.47 -12.19 -12.04
CA VAL A 153 7.21 -12.01 -13.47
C VAL A 153 7.57 -10.61 -13.97
N ILE A 154 8.00 -9.71 -13.08
CA ILE A 154 8.52 -8.39 -13.47
C ILE A 154 9.83 -8.56 -14.20
N SER A 155 9.81 -8.33 -15.52
CA SER A 155 10.99 -8.40 -16.39
C SER A 155 11.82 -7.12 -16.36
N ASP A 156 11.20 -5.97 -16.11
CA ASP A 156 11.90 -4.68 -16.02
C ASP A 156 12.46 -4.48 -14.61
N SER A 157 13.74 -4.74 -14.44
CA SER A 157 14.43 -4.57 -13.17
C SER A 157 14.44 -3.12 -12.65
N SER A 158 14.18 -2.12 -13.48
CA SER A 158 14.09 -0.72 -13.05
C SER A 158 12.87 -0.48 -12.15
N LEU A 159 11.82 -1.29 -12.28
CA LEU A 159 10.64 -1.25 -11.40
C LEU A 159 10.97 -1.69 -9.97
N LEU A 160 12.03 -2.47 -9.79
CA LEU A 160 12.47 -2.98 -8.49
C LEU A 160 13.58 -2.13 -7.86
N GLN A 161 13.85 -0.93 -8.40
CA GLN A 161 14.92 -0.04 -7.94
C GLN A 161 14.47 1.42 -7.90
N ASN A 162 14.72 2.10 -6.75
CA ASN A 162 14.50 3.54 -6.57
C ASN A 162 13.08 4.02 -6.92
N GLN A 163 12.08 3.23 -6.56
CA GLN A 163 10.66 3.54 -6.77
C GLN A 163 9.94 3.68 -5.41
N VAL A 164 8.62 3.82 -5.46
CA VAL A 164 7.77 3.87 -4.29
C VAL A 164 6.83 2.67 -4.27
N LEU A 165 6.71 2.03 -3.14
CA LEU A 165 5.82 0.89 -2.91
C LEU A 165 4.62 1.35 -2.09
N PHE A 166 3.42 1.16 -2.62
CA PHE A 166 2.18 1.23 -1.85
C PHE A 166 1.85 -0.16 -1.34
N GLY A 167 1.49 -0.25 -0.07
CA GLY A 167 1.12 -1.51 0.56
C GLY A 167 0.62 -1.33 1.99
N PHE A 168 0.45 -2.45 2.68
CA PHE A 168 -0.10 -2.51 4.01
C PHE A 168 0.90 -3.14 4.98
N LEU A 169 1.38 -2.36 5.94
CA LEU A 169 2.14 -2.89 7.08
C LEU A 169 1.18 -3.60 8.02
N TYR A 170 1.49 -4.83 8.38
CA TYR A 170 0.70 -5.64 9.31
C TYR A 170 1.62 -6.48 10.19
N TYR A 171 1.10 -6.98 11.31
CA TYR A 171 1.85 -7.89 12.17
C TYR A 171 1.58 -9.33 11.74
N ASP A 172 2.64 -10.03 11.36
CA ASP A 172 2.60 -11.47 11.06
C ASP A 172 2.83 -12.25 12.35
N GLU A 173 1.84 -13.05 12.75
CA GLU A 173 1.89 -13.83 14.01
C GLU A 173 2.83 -15.01 13.92
N ASP A 174 2.99 -15.61 12.73
CA ASP A 174 3.85 -16.77 12.52
C ASP A 174 5.33 -16.41 12.73
N ASP A 175 5.76 -15.28 12.15
CA ASP A 175 7.14 -14.80 12.26
C ASP A 175 7.33 -13.73 13.36
N ARG A 176 6.27 -13.34 14.04
CA ARG A 176 6.26 -12.32 15.10
C ARG A 176 6.93 -11.01 14.69
N SER A 177 6.70 -10.61 13.45
CA SER A 177 7.33 -9.43 12.84
C SER A 177 6.32 -8.56 12.09
N VAL A 178 6.69 -7.30 11.84
CA VAL A 178 5.91 -6.45 10.94
C VAL A 178 6.40 -6.70 9.52
N CYS A 179 5.47 -7.14 8.68
CA CYS A 179 5.66 -7.38 7.25
C CYS A 179 4.88 -6.35 6.43
N LEU A 180 5.22 -6.23 5.16
CA LEU A 180 4.50 -5.41 4.20
C LEU A 180 3.82 -6.31 3.17
N HIS A 181 2.48 -6.23 3.09
CA HIS A 181 1.72 -6.78 1.98
C HIS A 181 1.75 -5.77 0.83
N PRO A 182 2.48 -6.04 -0.27
CA PRO A 182 2.65 -5.08 -1.35
C PRO A 182 1.40 -5.03 -2.24
N ARG A 183 1.04 -3.85 -2.75
CA ARG A 183 -0.15 -3.68 -3.62
C ARG A 183 0.18 -3.09 -4.98
N SER A 184 1.06 -2.09 -5.02
CA SER A 184 1.47 -1.47 -6.27
C SER A 184 2.82 -0.77 -6.15
N ILE A 185 3.54 -0.68 -7.28
CA ILE A 185 4.76 0.11 -7.42
C ILE A 185 4.41 1.39 -8.17
N VAL A 186 4.71 2.53 -7.56
CA VAL A 186 4.52 3.86 -8.15
C VAL A 186 5.83 4.31 -8.77
N THR A 187 5.80 4.60 -10.05
CA THR A 187 6.91 5.15 -10.82
C THR A 187 6.55 6.54 -11.35
N GLU A 188 7.49 7.24 -11.93
CA GLU A 188 7.21 8.52 -12.59
C GLU A 188 6.27 8.38 -13.80
N LYS A 189 6.28 7.22 -14.47
CA LYS A 189 5.55 6.97 -15.71
C LYS A 189 4.18 6.33 -15.49
N GLU A 190 4.10 5.40 -14.55
CA GLU A 190 2.92 4.58 -14.33
C GLU A 190 2.83 4.05 -12.89
N ILE A 191 1.69 3.48 -12.55
CA ILE A 191 1.49 2.72 -11.33
C ILE A 191 1.28 1.26 -11.73
N VAL A 192 2.20 0.39 -11.31
CA VAL A 192 2.17 -1.04 -11.61
C VAL A 192 1.44 -1.78 -10.49
N ARG A 193 0.33 -2.43 -10.81
CA ARG A 193 -0.42 -3.27 -9.85
C ARG A 193 0.35 -4.57 -9.61
N LEU A 194 0.38 -4.98 -8.35
CA LEU A 194 0.92 -6.29 -7.92
C LEU A 194 -0.22 -7.28 -7.65
N LEU A 195 -1.20 -7.32 -8.55
CA LEU A 195 -2.36 -8.23 -8.52
C LEU A 195 -2.45 -8.96 -9.84
N TYR A 196 -2.87 -10.23 -9.80
CA TYR A 196 -3.24 -11.00 -10.97
C TYR A 196 -4.64 -10.65 -11.44
#